data_a25b263145cf266900bd2eabe5cfb10f
#
_entry.id   a25b263145cf266900bd2eabe5cfb10f
#
_cell.length_a   1.000
_cell.length_b   1.000
_cell.length_c   1.000
_cell.angle_alpha   90.00
_cell.angle_beta   90.00
_cell.angle_gamma   90.00
#
_symmetry.space_group_name_H-M   'P 1'
#
loop_
_entity.id
_entity.type
_entity.pdbx_description
1 polymer ?
#
loop_
_entity_poly.entity_id
_entity_poly.type
_entity_poly.pdbx_seq_one_letter_code
_entity_poly.pdbx_strand_id
1 'polypeptide(L)'
;ADALAAGNPIHGVILGVGASNDGNPPGKESFVAPSPEGQIAAIEAALRDAAISPETLGYVEAHGTGTRLGDPVEIAALTDVFRRYTDRTGYCSLGSVKANIGHLRCAAGVASLIKACLILSHRTLPPLANFERANPRIDFERSPFHVHADARPWQAGTTPRRAAVSSFGFGGSNVHVVLEE
;
A
#
# COMPACT_ATOMS: atom_id res chain seq x y z
N ALA A 1 7.69 -23.51 -2.46
CA ALA A 1 8.21 -24.84 -2.81
C ALA A 1 7.11 -25.70 -3.46
N ASP A 2 5.97 -25.92 -2.79
CA ASP A 2 4.93 -26.85 -3.23
C ASP A 2 4.24 -26.44 -4.53
N ALA A 3 3.91 -25.13 -4.68
CA ALA A 3 3.34 -24.60 -5.90
C ALA A 3 4.26 -24.76 -7.12
N LEU A 4 5.57 -24.53 -6.93
CA LEU A 4 6.58 -24.76 -7.97
C LEU A 4 6.68 -26.25 -8.33
N ALA A 5 6.73 -27.12 -7.32
CA ALA A 5 6.78 -28.57 -7.55
C ALA A 5 5.54 -29.11 -8.24
N ALA A 6 4.38 -28.53 -7.97
CA ALA A 6 3.10 -28.87 -8.60
C ALA A 6 2.88 -28.21 -9.99
N GLY A 7 3.79 -27.33 -10.43
CA GLY A 7 3.64 -26.58 -11.69
C GLY A 7 2.50 -25.57 -11.68
N ASN A 8 2.07 -25.13 -10.51
CA ASN A 8 0.99 -24.14 -10.39
C ASN A 8 1.44 -22.74 -10.84
N PRO A 9 0.57 -21.94 -11.48
CA PRO A 9 0.89 -20.56 -11.80
C PRO A 9 1.06 -19.77 -10.49
N ILE A 10 2.16 -18.99 -10.38
CA ILE A 10 2.44 -18.10 -9.27
C ILE A 10 2.23 -16.67 -9.75
N HIS A 11 1.29 -15.96 -9.14
CA HIS A 11 0.95 -14.57 -9.49
C HIS A 11 1.72 -13.54 -8.66
N GLY A 12 2.38 -13.98 -7.61
CA GLY A 12 3.20 -13.18 -6.72
C GLY A 12 3.54 -13.97 -5.46
N VAL A 13 4.57 -13.53 -4.77
CA VAL A 13 5.04 -14.13 -3.52
C VAL A 13 4.80 -13.12 -2.39
N ILE A 14 4.14 -13.54 -1.33
CA ILE A 14 4.04 -12.73 -0.11
C ILE A 14 5.38 -12.85 0.62
N LEU A 15 6.11 -11.75 0.71
CA LEU A 15 7.39 -11.67 1.40
C LEU A 15 7.23 -11.40 2.89
N GLY A 16 6.24 -10.59 3.25
CA GLY A 16 6.03 -10.22 4.64
C GLY A 16 4.63 -9.68 4.91
N VAL A 17 4.19 -9.86 6.14
CA VAL A 17 2.90 -9.40 6.64
C VAL A 17 3.10 -8.69 7.97
N GLY A 18 2.53 -7.51 8.10
CA GLY A 18 2.46 -6.77 9.35
C GLY A 18 1.02 -6.51 9.77
N ALA A 19 0.73 -6.74 11.02
CA ALA A 19 -0.57 -6.44 11.60
C ALA A 19 -0.41 -5.65 12.90
N SER A 20 -1.35 -4.75 13.15
CA SER A 20 -1.43 -3.99 14.38
C SER A 20 -2.89 -3.72 14.77
N ASN A 21 -3.07 -3.19 15.95
CA ASN A 21 -4.35 -2.62 16.35
C ASN A 21 -4.11 -1.24 16.94
N ASP A 22 -4.95 -0.27 16.58
CA ASP A 22 -4.85 1.11 17.07
C ASP A 22 -5.00 1.23 18.58
N GLY A 23 -5.63 0.24 19.24
CA GLY A 23 -5.97 0.35 20.64
C GLY A 23 -6.88 1.56 20.92
N ASN A 24 -6.73 2.08 22.12
CA ASN A 24 -7.39 3.33 22.56
C ASN A 24 -6.37 4.25 23.23
N PRO A 25 -5.36 4.78 22.50
CA PRO A 25 -4.36 5.64 23.10
C PRO A 25 -4.98 6.95 23.55
N PRO A 26 -4.38 7.62 24.54
CA PRO A 26 -4.79 8.96 24.96
C PRO A 26 -4.79 9.92 23.77
N GLY A 27 -5.88 10.67 23.59
CA GLY A 27 -6.03 11.64 22.50
C GLY A 27 -6.65 11.08 21.22
N LYS A 28 -6.95 9.79 21.14
CA LYS A 28 -7.74 9.23 20.03
C LYS A 28 -9.16 9.81 20.07
N GLU A 29 -9.56 10.50 19.00
CA GLU A 29 -10.84 11.22 18.96
C GLU A 29 -12.07 10.29 19.02
N SER A 30 -11.96 9.09 18.47
CA SER A 30 -13.03 8.09 18.52
C SER A 30 -12.49 6.69 18.19
N PHE A 31 -13.27 5.67 18.54
CA PHE A 31 -12.95 4.26 18.24
C PHE A 31 -12.72 4.00 16.74
N VAL A 32 -13.40 4.75 15.88
CA VAL A 32 -13.30 4.60 14.42
C VAL A 32 -12.30 5.56 13.76
N ALA A 33 -11.71 6.47 14.51
CA ALA A 33 -10.69 7.37 13.97
C ALA A 33 -9.41 6.56 13.66
N PRO A 34 -8.80 6.74 12.48
CA PRO A 34 -7.55 6.07 12.17
C PRO A 34 -6.42 6.57 13.07
N SER A 35 -5.55 5.66 13.52
CA SER A 35 -4.33 6.00 14.24
C SER A 35 -3.12 5.93 13.29
N PRO A 36 -2.40 7.04 13.08
CA PRO A 36 -1.15 7.00 12.32
C PRO A 36 -0.16 6.00 12.91
N GLU A 37 -0.06 5.91 14.23
CA GLU A 37 0.86 5.01 14.95
C GLU A 37 0.52 3.55 14.68
N GLY A 38 -0.78 3.20 14.67
CA GLY A 38 -1.23 1.85 14.33
C GLY A 38 -0.85 1.49 12.90
N GLN A 39 -1.09 2.39 11.95
CA GLN A 39 -0.72 2.18 10.55
C GLN A 39 0.81 2.05 10.38
N ILE A 40 1.60 2.93 10.99
CA ILE A 40 3.06 2.87 11.01
C ILE A 40 3.53 1.51 11.54
N ALA A 41 2.99 1.05 12.66
CA ALA A 41 3.38 -0.23 13.26
C ALA A 41 3.13 -1.42 12.32
N ALA A 42 1.99 -1.44 11.61
CA ALA A 42 1.69 -2.49 10.63
C ALA A 42 2.67 -2.45 9.44
N ILE A 43 2.95 -1.26 8.90
CA ILE A 43 3.87 -1.07 7.76
C ILE A 43 5.29 -1.51 8.14
N GLU A 44 5.80 -1.07 9.29
CA GLU A 44 7.13 -1.45 9.77
C GLU A 44 7.24 -2.96 10.02
N ALA A 45 6.20 -3.56 10.60
CA ALA A 45 6.18 -5.00 10.85
C ALA A 45 6.27 -5.78 9.53
N ALA A 46 5.52 -5.37 8.50
CA ALA A 46 5.55 -6.01 7.18
C ALA A 46 6.91 -5.88 6.48
N LEU A 47 7.52 -4.69 6.52
CA LEU A 47 8.84 -4.45 5.92
C LEU A 47 9.93 -5.26 6.64
N ARG A 48 9.85 -5.37 7.95
CA ARG A 48 10.77 -6.17 8.76
C ARG A 48 10.61 -7.66 8.49
N ASP A 49 9.37 -8.16 8.40
CA ASP A 49 9.07 -9.57 8.09
C ASP A 49 9.54 -9.92 6.66
N ALA A 50 9.34 -9.02 5.71
CA ALA A 50 9.84 -9.15 4.34
C ALA A 50 11.36 -9.02 4.21
N ALA A 51 12.06 -8.50 5.21
CA ALA A 51 13.50 -8.20 5.22
C ALA A 51 13.93 -7.32 4.01
N ILE A 52 13.13 -6.32 3.64
CA ILE A 52 13.43 -5.42 2.53
C ILE A 52 13.46 -3.94 2.96
N SER A 53 14.15 -3.11 2.17
CA SER A 53 14.02 -1.66 2.22
C SER A 53 12.81 -1.21 1.39
N PRO A 54 11.99 -0.26 1.87
CA PRO A 54 10.89 0.30 1.10
C PRO A 54 11.34 1.04 -0.18
N GLU A 55 12.63 1.36 -0.32
CA GLU A 55 13.20 1.89 -1.56
C GLU A 55 13.03 0.95 -2.76
N THR A 56 12.85 -0.34 -2.50
CA THR A 56 12.65 -1.38 -3.52
C THR A 56 11.19 -1.57 -3.91
N LEU A 57 10.25 -0.91 -3.20
CA LEU A 57 8.83 -0.93 -3.53
C LEU A 57 8.54 0.05 -4.67
N GLY A 58 8.00 -0.44 -5.76
CA GLY A 58 7.60 0.39 -6.90
C GLY A 58 6.11 0.70 -6.96
N TYR A 59 5.30 0.02 -6.15
CA TYR A 59 3.86 0.23 -6.07
C TYR A 59 3.32 0.02 -4.65
N VAL A 60 2.41 0.90 -4.23
CA VAL A 60 1.59 0.74 -3.03
C VAL A 60 0.11 0.82 -3.41
N GLU A 61 -0.60 -0.25 -3.12
CA GLU A 61 -2.06 -0.28 -3.13
C GLU A 61 -2.56 0.20 -1.77
N ALA A 62 -2.99 1.45 -1.72
CA ALA A 62 -3.45 2.09 -0.49
C ALA A 62 -4.80 1.55 -0.02
N HIS A 63 -5.07 1.66 1.26
CA HIS A 63 -6.43 1.51 1.78
C HIS A 63 -7.37 2.51 1.11
N GLY A 64 -6.96 3.76 0.95
CA GLY A 64 -7.46 4.74 -0.01
C GLY A 64 -8.97 4.82 -0.10
N THR A 65 -9.65 5.20 1.00
CA THR A 65 -11.13 5.29 1.06
C THR A 65 -11.70 6.55 0.41
N GLY A 66 -10.85 7.47 -0.06
CA GLY A 66 -11.27 8.73 -0.68
C GLY A 66 -11.82 9.74 0.34
N THR A 67 -11.54 9.59 1.61
CA THR A 67 -12.05 10.50 2.64
C THR A 67 -11.10 11.68 2.86
N ARG A 68 -11.68 12.84 3.20
CA ARG A 68 -10.90 14.09 3.43
C ARG A 68 -9.83 13.97 4.52
N LEU A 69 -10.02 13.06 5.48
CA LEU A 69 -9.15 12.86 6.63
C LEU A 69 -8.34 11.58 6.51
N GLY A 70 -8.94 10.48 6.07
CA GLY A 70 -8.30 9.16 6.05
C GLY A 70 -7.11 9.10 5.11
N ASP A 71 -7.26 9.56 3.88
CA ASP A 71 -6.18 9.52 2.88
C ASP A 71 -4.94 10.31 3.31
N PRO A 72 -5.05 11.57 3.84
CA PRO A 72 -3.87 12.27 4.35
C PRO A 72 -3.17 11.55 5.52
N VAL A 73 -3.93 10.93 6.43
CA VAL A 73 -3.37 10.18 7.55
C VAL A 73 -2.59 8.96 7.04
N GLU A 74 -3.17 8.20 6.13
CA GLU A 74 -2.52 7.03 5.54
C GLU A 74 -1.23 7.40 4.79
N ILE A 75 -1.29 8.41 3.92
CA ILE A 75 -0.12 8.83 3.16
C ILE A 75 0.96 9.41 4.05
N ALA A 76 0.59 10.11 5.13
CA ALA A 76 1.54 10.58 6.12
C ALA A 76 2.23 9.41 6.84
N ALA A 77 1.49 8.39 7.27
CA ALA A 77 2.05 7.20 7.92
C ALA A 77 3.00 6.43 7.00
N LEU A 78 2.60 6.20 5.75
CA LEU A 78 3.46 5.58 4.72
C LEU A 78 4.71 6.42 4.47
N THR A 79 4.58 7.74 4.33
CA THR A 79 5.70 8.65 4.08
C THR A 79 6.67 8.65 5.26
N ASP A 80 6.18 8.68 6.49
CA ASP A 80 7.01 8.65 7.70
C ASP A 80 7.89 7.40 7.73
N VAL A 81 7.31 6.22 7.50
CA VAL A 81 8.08 4.96 7.47
C VAL A 81 9.11 4.96 6.33
N PHE A 82 8.70 5.34 5.12
CA PHE A 82 9.59 5.32 3.95
C PHE A 82 10.75 6.30 4.11
N ARG A 83 10.52 7.48 4.73
CA ARG A 83 11.53 8.51 4.99
C ARG A 83 12.63 8.10 5.97
N ARG A 84 12.42 7.05 6.75
CA ARG A 84 13.47 6.49 7.61
C ARG A 84 14.55 5.75 6.84
N TYR A 85 14.31 5.47 5.56
CA TYR A 85 15.21 4.70 4.69
C TYR A 85 15.75 5.52 3.52
N THR A 86 15.03 6.54 3.05
CA THR A 86 15.40 7.27 1.84
C THR A 86 14.82 8.68 1.78
N ASP A 87 15.59 9.59 1.17
CA ASP A 87 15.13 10.94 0.83
C ASP A 87 14.57 11.06 -0.60
N ARG A 88 14.51 9.96 -1.35
CA ARG A 88 13.96 9.94 -2.71
C ARG A 88 12.49 10.33 -2.71
N THR A 89 12.07 11.13 -3.71
CA THR A 89 10.68 11.56 -3.90
C THR A 89 10.11 10.94 -5.17
N GLY A 90 8.79 10.73 -5.19
CA GLY A 90 8.04 10.38 -6.39
C GLY A 90 8.50 9.10 -7.10
N TYR A 91 9.08 8.13 -6.39
CA TYR A 91 9.59 6.91 -7.01
C TYR A 91 8.64 5.72 -6.93
N CYS A 92 7.71 5.75 -5.99
CA CYS A 92 6.75 4.67 -5.74
C CYS A 92 5.35 5.07 -6.24
N SER A 93 4.76 4.28 -7.11
CA SER A 93 3.41 4.52 -7.61
C SER A 93 2.37 4.19 -6.54
N LEU A 94 1.34 5.03 -6.43
CA LEU A 94 0.24 4.89 -5.49
C LEU A 94 -1.08 4.65 -6.22
N GLY A 95 -1.86 3.68 -5.77
CA GLY A 95 -3.18 3.40 -6.30
C GLY A 95 -4.16 2.91 -5.25
N SER A 96 -5.43 2.75 -5.64
CA SER A 96 -6.45 2.08 -4.84
C SER A 96 -7.52 1.49 -5.74
N VAL A 97 -7.82 0.19 -5.56
CA VAL A 97 -8.89 -0.51 -6.28
C VAL A 97 -10.27 0.07 -5.95
N LYS A 98 -10.40 0.73 -4.81
CA LYS A 98 -11.66 1.37 -4.40
C LYS A 98 -12.10 2.48 -5.34
N ALA A 99 -11.16 3.10 -6.05
CA ALA A 99 -11.47 4.06 -7.10
C ALA A 99 -12.20 3.42 -8.31
N ASN A 100 -12.02 2.10 -8.52
CA ASN A 100 -12.65 1.36 -9.62
C ASN A 100 -14.00 0.74 -9.22
N ILE A 101 -14.05 0.07 -8.04
CA ILE A 101 -15.18 -0.81 -7.67
C ILE A 101 -15.81 -0.45 -6.33
N GLY A 102 -15.43 0.67 -5.73
CA GLY A 102 -15.91 1.09 -4.41
C GLY A 102 -15.30 0.30 -3.26
N HIS A 103 -15.78 0.57 -2.05
CA HIS A 103 -15.27 -0.06 -0.83
C HIS A 103 -16.02 -1.35 -0.51
N LEU A 104 -15.37 -2.48 -0.73
CA LEU A 104 -15.93 -3.84 -0.53
C LEU A 104 -15.98 -4.29 0.94
N ARG A 105 -15.74 -3.38 1.89
CA ARG A 105 -15.76 -3.67 3.35
C ARG A 105 -14.85 -4.85 3.70
N CYS A 106 -15.41 -5.97 4.20
CA CYS A 106 -14.63 -7.14 4.61
C CYS A 106 -13.81 -7.78 3.47
N ALA A 107 -14.21 -7.60 2.21
CA ALA A 107 -13.49 -8.10 1.05
C ALA A 107 -12.48 -7.09 0.46
N ALA A 108 -12.40 -5.86 1.00
CA ALA A 108 -11.58 -4.80 0.41
C ALA A 108 -10.08 -5.15 0.38
N GLY A 109 -9.56 -5.74 1.45
CA GLY A 109 -8.14 -6.14 1.51
C GLY A 109 -7.79 -7.22 0.49
N VAL A 110 -8.66 -8.21 0.31
CA VAL A 110 -8.46 -9.27 -0.70
C VAL A 110 -8.55 -8.70 -2.11
N ALA A 111 -9.48 -7.79 -2.40
CA ALA A 111 -9.56 -7.11 -3.69
C ALA A 111 -8.29 -6.30 -4.01
N SER A 112 -7.75 -5.59 -3.02
CA SER A 112 -6.48 -4.87 -3.11
C SER A 112 -5.30 -5.83 -3.37
N LEU A 113 -5.28 -6.97 -2.69
CA LEU A 113 -4.25 -8.00 -2.89
C LEU A 113 -4.31 -8.59 -4.29
N ILE A 114 -5.51 -8.93 -4.79
CA ILE A 114 -5.71 -9.43 -6.16
C ILE A 114 -5.21 -8.40 -7.18
N LYS A 115 -5.55 -7.13 -7.02
CA LYS A 115 -5.05 -6.07 -7.90
C LYS A 115 -3.53 -5.97 -7.88
N ALA A 116 -2.88 -6.01 -6.72
CA ALA A 116 -1.43 -5.99 -6.63
C ALA A 116 -0.78 -7.19 -7.33
N CYS A 117 -1.33 -8.41 -7.18
CA CYS A 117 -0.89 -9.59 -7.90
C CYS A 117 -1.04 -9.43 -9.43
N LEU A 118 -2.16 -8.86 -9.90
CA LEU A 118 -2.37 -8.59 -11.32
C LEU A 118 -1.38 -7.55 -11.86
N ILE A 119 -1.09 -6.50 -11.10
CA ILE A 119 -0.08 -5.48 -11.44
C ILE A 119 1.29 -6.13 -11.63
N LEU A 120 1.71 -7.00 -10.71
CA LEU A 120 2.96 -7.74 -10.81
C LEU A 120 2.96 -8.68 -12.03
N SER A 121 1.94 -9.50 -12.20
CA SER A 121 1.82 -10.44 -13.31
C SER A 121 1.80 -9.77 -14.68
N HIS A 122 1.07 -8.64 -14.81
CA HIS A 122 0.98 -7.88 -16.06
C HIS A 122 2.14 -6.89 -16.26
N ARG A 123 2.97 -6.68 -15.24
CA ARG A 123 4.11 -5.75 -15.29
C ARG A 123 3.69 -4.35 -15.74
N THR A 124 2.53 -3.89 -15.27
CA THR A 124 1.92 -2.64 -15.70
C THR A 124 1.38 -1.90 -14.48
N LEU A 125 1.79 -0.66 -14.31
CA LEU A 125 1.25 0.26 -13.31
C LEU A 125 -0.03 0.88 -13.88
N PRO A 126 -1.22 0.61 -13.32
CA PRO A 126 -2.47 1.17 -13.81
C PRO A 126 -2.62 2.64 -13.37
N PRO A 127 -3.43 3.42 -14.08
CA PRO A 127 -3.83 4.73 -13.59
C PRO A 127 -4.70 4.59 -12.34
N LEU A 128 -4.73 5.63 -11.50
CA LEU A 128 -5.75 5.76 -10.48
C LEU A 128 -7.05 6.23 -11.15
N ALA A 129 -8.06 5.38 -11.15
CA ALA A 129 -9.36 5.68 -11.76
C ALA A 129 -9.99 6.92 -11.11
N ASN A 130 -10.68 7.73 -11.91
CA ASN A 130 -11.39 8.93 -11.46
C ASN A 130 -10.50 9.97 -10.74
N PHE A 131 -9.19 9.93 -10.98
CA PHE A 131 -8.27 10.89 -10.37
C PHE A 131 -8.20 12.17 -11.21
N GLU A 132 -8.71 13.26 -10.67
CA GLU A 132 -8.65 14.58 -11.31
C GLU A 132 -7.59 15.49 -10.66
N ARG A 133 -7.53 15.47 -9.33
CA ARG A 133 -6.56 16.24 -8.55
C ARG A 133 -6.27 15.61 -7.19
N ALA A 134 -5.05 15.82 -6.72
CA ALA A 134 -4.63 15.37 -5.41
C ALA A 134 -5.41 16.08 -4.28
N ASN A 135 -5.59 15.38 -3.16
CA ASN A 135 -6.07 16.00 -1.93
C ASN A 135 -5.06 17.08 -1.51
N PRO A 136 -5.48 18.34 -1.29
CA PRO A 136 -4.57 19.45 -0.97
C PRO A 136 -3.86 19.30 0.38
N ARG A 137 -4.25 18.34 1.21
CA ARG A 137 -3.59 18.00 2.47
C ARG A 137 -2.45 16.99 2.32
N ILE A 138 -2.24 16.45 1.10
CA ILE A 138 -1.16 15.50 0.79
C ILE A 138 -0.11 16.22 -0.03
N ASP A 139 1.09 16.34 0.53
CA ASP A 139 2.24 16.91 -0.18
C ASP A 139 2.94 15.81 -1.00
N PHE A 140 2.47 15.59 -2.22
CA PHE A 140 3.08 14.61 -3.12
C PHE A 140 4.48 15.02 -3.62
N GLU A 141 4.80 16.30 -3.67
CA GLU A 141 6.11 16.78 -4.15
C GLU A 141 7.23 16.35 -3.20
N ARG A 142 6.92 16.33 -1.89
CA ARG A 142 7.86 15.92 -0.84
C ARG A 142 7.66 14.48 -0.38
N SER A 143 6.77 13.73 -1.01
CA SER A 143 6.44 12.35 -0.67
C SER A 143 7.25 11.36 -1.54
N PRO A 144 7.51 10.13 -1.08
CA PRO A 144 8.02 9.04 -1.90
C PRO A 144 7.08 8.64 -3.04
N PHE A 145 5.81 9.03 -2.95
CA PHE A 145 4.73 8.55 -3.79
C PHE A 145 4.38 9.50 -4.93
N HIS A 146 3.82 8.91 -5.98
CA HIS A 146 3.19 9.63 -7.08
C HIS A 146 1.97 8.85 -7.59
N VAL A 147 1.06 9.55 -8.28
CA VAL A 147 -0.13 8.97 -8.88
C VAL A 147 -0.04 9.06 -10.39
N HIS A 148 -0.47 8.02 -11.10
CA HIS A 148 -0.50 8.00 -12.56
C HIS A 148 -1.91 8.32 -13.08
N ALA A 149 -1.97 9.14 -14.12
CA ALA A 149 -3.17 9.36 -14.92
C ALA A 149 -3.33 8.32 -16.04
N ASP A 150 -2.22 7.73 -16.50
CA ASP A 150 -2.17 6.77 -17.61
C ASP A 150 -1.51 5.46 -17.17
N ALA A 151 -1.90 4.36 -17.83
CA ALA A 151 -1.23 3.08 -17.63
C ALA A 151 0.21 3.13 -18.16
N ARG A 152 1.15 2.55 -17.40
CA ARG A 152 2.57 2.54 -17.76
C ARG A 152 3.18 1.16 -17.60
N PRO A 153 4.05 0.72 -18.54
CA PRO A 153 4.84 -0.48 -18.33
C PRO A 153 5.69 -0.34 -17.06
N TRP A 154 5.67 -1.34 -16.23
CA TRP A 154 6.54 -1.38 -15.04
C TRP A 154 7.85 -2.05 -15.41
N GLN A 155 8.85 -1.27 -15.76
CA GLN A 155 10.17 -1.77 -16.12
C GLN A 155 10.85 -2.46 -14.92
N ALA A 156 11.52 -3.57 -15.19
CA ALA A 156 12.36 -4.20 -14.18
C ALA A 156 13.57 -3.32 -13.91
N GLY A 157 13.91 -3.19 -12.63
CA GLY A 157 15.18 -2.59 -12.20
C GLY A 157 16.23 -3.65 -11.90
N THR A 158 17.16 -3.33 -11.02
CA THR A 158 18.16 -4.28 -10.48
C THR A 158 17.57 -5.24 -9.44
N THR A 159 16.37 -4.94 -8.94
CA THR A 159 15.61 -5.74 -7.99
C THR A 159 14.34 -6.26 -8.64
N PRO A 160 13.77 -7.38 -8.17
CA PRO A 160 12.43 -7.82 -8.56
C PRO A 160 11.39 -6.71 -8.33
N ARG A 161 10.28 -6.76 -9.08
CA ARG A 161 9.16 -5.84 -8.83
C ARG A 161 8.51 -6.19 -7.51
N ARG A 162 8.32 -5.17 -6.67
CA ARG A 162 7.70 -5.32 -5.36
C ARG A 162 6.56 -4.34 -5.18
N ALA A 163 5.46 -4.86 -4.67
CA ALA A 163 4.27 -4.08 -4.35
C ALA A 163 3.93 -4.24 -2.86
N ALA A 164 3.25 -3.25 -2.31
CA ALA A 164 2.69 -3.36 -0.98
C ALA A 164 1.19 -3.07 -1.00
N VAL A 165 0.47 -3.61 -0.02
CA VAL A 165 -0.99 -3.45 0.13
C VAL A 165 -1.30 -3.05 1.56
N SER A 166 -2.03 -1.95 1.73
CA SER A 166 -2.58 -1.51 3.01
C SER A 166 -4.07 -1.84 3.12
N SER A 167 -4.49 -2.37 4.25
CA SER A 167 -5.90 -2.56 4.57
C SER A 167 -6.16 -2.27 6.04
N PHE A 168 -6.99 -1.24 6.29
CA PHE A 168 -7.27 -0.71 7.62
C PHE A 168 -8.77 -0.85 7.91
N GLY A 169 -9.11 -1.53 9.01
CA GLY A 169 -10.49 -1.82 9.38
C GLY A 169 -11.06 -0.83 10.39
N PHE A 170 -12.38 -0.62 10.33
CA PHE A 170 -13.12 0.01 11.42
C PHE A 170 -12.90 -0.79 12.71
N GLY A 171 -12.53 -0.12 13.78
CA GLY A 171 -12.17 -0.79 15.04
C GLY A 171 -10.65 -0.94 15.21
N GLY A 172 -9.86 -0.37 14.29
CA GLY A 172 -8.45 -0.16 14.46
C GLY A 172 -7.54 -1.33 14.09
N SER A 173 -8.04 -2.35 13.40
CA SER A 173 -7.19 -3.41 12.87
C SER A 173 -6.50 -2.94 11.61
N ASN A 174 -5.18 -2.91 11.60
CA ASN A 174 -4.36 -2.52 10.46
C ASN A 174 -3.57 -3.72 9.95
N VAL A 175 -3.52 -3.89 8.64
CA VAL A 175 -2.71 -4.90 7.98
C VAL A 175 -1.95 -4.27 6.81
N HIS A 176 -0.68 -4.62 6.69
CA HIS A 176 0.16 -4.28 5.55
C HIS A 176 0.84 -5.55 5.03
N VAL A 177 0.86 -5.72 3.72
CA VAL A 177 1.42 -6.92 3.06
C VAL A 177 2.42 -6.48 2.01
N VAL A 178 3.57 -7.14 1.97
CA VAL A 178 4.61 -6.95 0.94
C VAL A 178 4.61 -8.13 -0.01
N LEU A 179 4.63 -7.82 -1.30
CA LEU A 179 4.57 -8.78 -2.41
C LEU A 179 5.77 -8.60 -3.34
N GLU A 180 6.20 -9.69 -3.95
CA GLU A 180 7.21 -9.74 -5.02
C GLU A 180 6.69 -10.54 -6.21
N GLU A 181 7.15 -10.22 -7.43
CA GLU A 181 6.84 -10.98 -8.66
C GLU A 181 7.39 -12.41 -8.67
#